data_a5e88edb8c18b6c83ca67ca5f209e42c
#
_entry.id   a5e88edb8c18b6c83ca67ca5f209e42c
#
_cell.length_a   1.000
_cell.length_b   1.000
_cell.length_c   1.000
_cell.angle_alpha   90.00
_cell.angle_beta   90.00
_cell.angle_gamma   90.00
#
_symmetry.space_group_name_H-M   'P 1'
#
loop_
_entity.id
_entity.type
_entity.pdbx_description
1 polymer ?
#
loop_
_entity_poly.entity_id
_entity_poly.type
_entity_poly.pdbx_seq_one_letter_code
_entity_poly.pdbx_strand_id
1 'polypeptide(L)'
;MELSNYRLGDLIFIPGLFDNKLLHKIINDYPDSFATKYIINQSKKYEDNLTAITNIVLDFIKNNKHLFPDDIQESTVIHLRLGDVIAGNTWHEKQKRPLDINDMKDILKNDMNKKYVIGKQFYCDTSSINYNECNLLSIKYLNEVLVSFNAFHLENTADIDLCCGVMAKQFFQGRGYFSKLIVEIRKKLNLPVIETLTTIE
;
A
#
# COMPACT_ATOMS: atom_id res chain seq x y z
N MET A 1 12.76 11.72 3.75
CA MET A 1 11.59 11.12 3.08
C MET A 1 12.08 9.84 2.41
N GLU A 2 11.67 8.69 2.88
CA GLU A 2 11.99 7.42 2.23
C GLU A 2 11.21 7.35 0.92
N LEU A 3 11.91 7.56 -0.19
CA LEU A 3 11.30 7.66 -1.53
C LEU A 3 10.95 6.29 -2.15
N SER A 4 11.49 5.20 -1.58
CA SER A 4 11.65 3.97 -2.33
C SER A 4 10.36 3.17 -2.54
N ASN A 5 9.69 2.83 -1.48
CA ASN A 5 8.72 1.73 -1.55
C ASN A 5 7.29 2.21 -1.78
N TYR A 6 6.93 3.39 -1.28
CA TYR A 6 5.60 3.97 -1.49
C TYR A 6 5.33 4.39 -2.94
N ARG A 7 6.41 4.54 -3.74
CA ARG A 7 6.30 4.90 -5.14
C ARG A 7 6.36 3.72 -6.10
N LEU A 8 6.48 2.51 -5.61
CA LEU A 8 6.50 1.33 -6.47
C LEU A 8 5.21 1.22 -7.32
N GLY A 9 4.06 1.51 -6.73
CA GLY A 9 2.81 1.60 -7.48
C GLY A 9 2.83 2.68 -8.56
N ASP A 10 3.37 3.87 -8.25
CA ASP A 10 3.49 4.96 -9.22
C ASP A 10 4.45 4.58 -10.36
N LEU A 11 5.56 3.91 -10.07
CA LEU A 11 6.50 3.40 -11.08
C LEU A 11 5.83 2.46 -12.09
N ILE A 12 4.90 1.64 -11.62
CA ILE A 12 4.22 0.63 -12.43
C ILE A 12 3.06 1.24 -13.21
N PHE A 13 2.23 2.08 -12.56
CA PHE A 13 0.98 2.57 -13.14
C PHE A 13 1.10 3.91 -13.87
N ILE A 14 2.20 4.66 -13.69
CA ILE A 14 2.42 5.95 -14.34
C ILE A 14 3.78 5.93 -15.06
N PRO A 15 3.87 5.28 -16.22
CA PRO A 15 5.11 5.23 -17.00
C PRO A 15 5.63 6.64 -17.31
N GLY A 16 6.93 6.87 -17.08
CA GLY A 16 7.56 8.17 -17.35
C GLY A 16 7.37 9.24 -16.27
N LEU A 17 6.68 8.94 -15.16
CA LEU A 17 6.56 9.88 -14.03
C LEU A 17 7.92 10.24 -13.42
N PHE A 18 8.86 9.31 -13.47
CA PHE A 18 10.18 9.47 -12.86
C PHE A 18 11.24 9.68 -13.94
N ASP A 19 11.99 10.76 -13.83
CA ASP A 19 13.16 10.99 -14.67
C ASP A 19 14.33 10.05 -14.29
N ASN A 20 15.31 9.96 -15.17
CA ASN A 20 16.48 9.10 -14.96
C ASN A 20 17.24 9.45 -13.67
N LYS A 21 17.30 10.74 -13.29
CA LYS A 21 17.98 11.18 -12.07
C LYS A 21 17.32 10.60 -10.82
N LEU A 22 16.01 10.62 -10.77
CA LEU A 22 15.24 10.07 -9.64
C LEU A 22 15.32 8.53 -9.62
N LEU A 23 15.28 7.87 -10.79
CA LEU A 23 15.46 6.40 -10.88
C LEU A 23 16.84 6.00 -10.37
N HIS A 24 17.92 6.68 -10.78
CA HIS A 24 19.28 6.43 -10.26
C HIS A 24 19.38 6.68 -8.76
N LYS A 25 18.72 7.72 -8.25
CA LYS A 25 18.68 7.98 -6.81
C LYS A 25 18.01 6.83 -6.04
N ILE A 26 16.88 6.30 -6.52
CA ILE A 26 16.21 5.15 -5.91
C ILE A 26 17.15 3.94 -5.86
N ILE A 27 17.83 3.63 -6.97
CA ILE A 27 18.76 2.50 -7.04
C ILE A 27 19.91 2.65 -6.03
N ASN A 28 20.46 3.85 -5.91
CA ASN A 28 21.62 4.10 -5.04
C ASN A 28 21.23 4.12 -3.55
N ASP A 29 20.12 4.76 -3.21
CA ASP A 29 19.70 4.94 -1.83
C ASP A 29 19.06 3.67 -1.24
N TYR A 30 18.46 2.82 -2.11
CA TYR A 30 17.67 1.65 -1.70
C TYR A 30 17.94 0.42 -2.58
N PRO A 31 19.20 -0.07 -2.63
CA PRO A 31 19.63 -1.11 -3.57
C PRO A 31 18.85 -2.42 -3.46
N ASP A 32 18.39 -2.78 -2.26
CA ASP A 32 17.69 -4.04 -1.98
C ASP A 32 16.16 -3.94 -2.07
N SER A 33 15.63 -2.73 -2.31
CA SER A 33 14.18 -2.51 -2.36
C SER A 33 13.52 -3.15 -3.59
N PHE A 34 12.21 -3.42 -3.49
CA PHE A 34 11.43 -3.90 -4.63
C PHE A 34 11.41 -2.87 -5.76
N ALA A 35 11.43 -1.57 -5.44
CA ALA A 35 11.51 -0.51 -6.44
C ALA A 35 12.78 -0.63 -7.28
N THR A 36 13.94 -0.81 -6.66
CA THR A 36 15.21 -1.02 -7.38
C THR A 36 15.19 -2.28 -8.22
N LYS A 37 14.76 -3.40 -7.64
CA LYS A 37 14.64 -4.67 -8.38
C LYS A 37 13.71 -4.53 -9.59
N TYR A 38 12.60 -3.81 -9.43
CA TYR A 38 11.69 -3.52 -10.53
C TYR A 38 12.33 -2.64 -11.60
N ILE A 39 12.99 -1.53 -11.24
CA ILE A 39 13.62 -0.61 -12.19
C ILE A 39 14.66 -1.33 -13.06
N ILE A 40 15.47 -2.20 -12.46
CA ILE A 40 16.51 -2.97 -13.17
C ILE A 40 15.88 -3.96 -14.17
N ASN A 41 14.70 -4.53 -13.84
CA ASN A 41 14.02 -5.56 -14.64
C ASN A 41 12.85 -5.01 -15.47
N GLN A 42 12.73 -3.69 -15.61
CA GLN A 42 11.59 -3.07 -16.27
C GLN A 42 11.49 -3.43 -17.75
N SER A 43 10.29 -3.84 -18.17
CA SER A 43 9.90 -4.08 -19.55
C SER A 43 9.04 -2.95 -20.10
N LYS A 44 8.91 -2.86 -21.43
CA LYS A 44 7.96 -1.95 -22.09
C LYS A 44 6.50 -2.43 -22.00
N LYS A 45 6.28 -3.71 -21.67
CA LYS A 45 4.94 -4.29 -21.54
C LYS A 45 4.50 -4.33 -20.09
N TYR A 46 3.33 -3.80 -19.81
CA TYR A 46 2.73 -3.77 -18.47
C TYR A 46 2.62 -5.17 -17.84
N GLU A 47 2.14 -6.15 -18.59
CA GLU A 47 1.97 -7.52 -18.10
C GLU A 47 3.30 -8.18 -17.69
N ASP A 48 4.39 -7.91 -18.42
CA ASP A 48 5.72 -8.38 -18.06
C ASP A 48 6.18 -7.74 -16.75
N ASN A 49 5.90 -6.44 -16.57
CA ASN A 49 6.22 -5.69 -15.37
C ASN A 49 5.42 -6.21 -14.16
N LEU A 50 4.13 -6.48 -14.32
CA LEU A 50 3.32 -7.05 -13.26
C LEU A 50 3.79 -8.47 -12.90
N THR A 51 4.22 -9.25 -13.89
CA THR A 51 4.81 -10.57 -13.66
C THR A 51 6.13 -10.47 -12.91
N ALA A 52 7.01 -9.55 -13.32
CA ALA A 52 8.31 -9.35 -12.67
C ALA A 52 8.15 -8.96 -11.20
N ILE A 53 7.30 -7.98 -10.89
CA ILE A 53 7.07 -7.57 -9.50
C ILE A 53 6.39 -8.67 -8.67
N THR A 54 5.47 -9.42 -9.26
CA THR A 54 4.84 -10.56 -8.57
C THR A 54 5.88 -11.58 -8.17
N ASN A 55 6.81 -11.94 -9.06
CA ASN A 55 7.89 -12.88 -8.78
C ASN A 55 8.82 -12.36 -7.68
N ILE A 56 9.21 -11.08 -7.73
CA ILE A 56 10.04 -10.44 -6.69
C ILE A 56 9.37 -10.58 -5.31
N VAL A 57 8.06 -10.31 -5.23
CA VAL A 57 7.28 -10.42 -3.99
C VAL A 57 7.23 -11.86 -3.49
N LEU A 58 6.90 -12.82 -4.36
CA LEU A 58 6.79 -14.23 -3.99
C LEU A 58 8.14 -14.81 -3.54
N ASP A 59 9.22 -14.48 -4.23
CA ASP A 59 10.57 -14.91 -3.83
C ASP A 59 10.97 -14.33 -2.48
N PHE A 60 10.64 -13.06 -2.23
CA PHE A 60 10.90 -12.44 -0.94
C PHE A 60 10.10 -13.11 0.18
N ILE A 61 8.80 -13.35 -0.01
CA ILE A 61 7.95 -14.04 0.97
C ILE A 61 8.51 -15.43 1.28
N LYS A 62 8.88 -16.19 0.26
CA LYS A 62 9.42 -17.55 0.42
C LYS A 62 10.66 -17.59 1.30
N ASN A 63 11.56 -16.62 1.12
CA ASN A 63 12.87 -16.60 1.77
C ASN A 63 12.87 -15.88 3.14
N ASN A 64 11.80 -15.15 3.49
CA ASN A 64 11.74 -14.27 4.66
C ASN A 64 10.49 -14.49 5.51
N LYS A 65 10.01 -15.73 5.63
CA LYS A 65 8.78 -16.05 6.37
C LYS A 65 8.76 -15.52 7.81
N HIS A 66 9.91 -15.47 8.46
CA HIS A 66 10.07 -15.00 9.83
C HIS A 66 9.80 -13.49 10.03
N LEU A 67 9.68 -12.71 8.95
CA LEU A 67 9.35 -11.28 9.00
C LEU A 67 7.85 -10.99 9.09
N PHE A 68 7.00 -11.99 8.93
CA PHE A 68 5.56 -11.83 8.87
C PHE A 68 4.89 -12.41 10.10
N PRO A 69 3.71 -11.90 10.52
CA PRO A 69 2.92 -12.56 11.56
C PRO A 69 2.58 -14.00 11.16
N ASP A 70 2.68 -14.93 12.12
CA ASP A 70 2.45 -16.36 11.86
C ASP A 70 1.05 -16.64 11.30
N ASP A 71 0.06 -15.84 11.69
CA ASP A 71 -1.34 -15.96 11.30
C ASP A 71 -1.75 -15.02 10.14
N ILE A 72 -0.79 -14.43 9.43
CA ILE A 72 -1.09 -13.49 8.33
C ILE A 72 -1.96 -14.12 7.24
N GLN A 73 -1.75 -15.40 6.95
CA GLN A 73 -2.50 -16.14 5.92
C GLN A 73 -3.94 -16.48 6.32
N GLU A 74 -4.30 -16.30 7.59
CA GLU A 74 -5.65 -16.51 8.11
C GLU A 74 -6.35 -15.17 8.42
N SER A 75 -5.65 -14.06 8.23
CA SER A 75 -6.08 -12.72 8.62
C SER A 75 -6.64 -11.91 7.46
N THR A 76 -7.30 -10.80 7.80
CA THR A 76 -7.64 -9.72 6.87
C THR A 76 -6.64 -8.59 7.04
N VAL A 77 -5.98 -8.18 5.96
CA VAL A 77 -5.11 -7.00 5.96
C VAL A 77 -5.84 -5.81 5.36
N ILE A 78 -5.90 -4.72 6.12
CA ILE A 78 -6.52 -3.45 5.75
C ILE A 78 -5.43 -2.46 5.39
N HIS A 79 -5.42 -1.93 4.17
CA HIS A 79 -4.50 -0.85 3.79
C HIS A 79 -5.13 0.52 4.06
N LEU A 80 -4.40 1.38 4.78
CA LEU A 80 -4.79 2.77 4.98
C LEU A 80 -3.85 3.72 4.22
N ARG A 81 -4.44 4.66 3.51
CA ARG A 81 -3.72 5.81 2.97
C ARG A 81 -3.74 6.93 4.00
N LEU A 82 -2.55 7.24 4.54
CA LEU A 82 -2.34 8.24 5.59
C LEU A 82 -1.49 9.41 5.05
N GLY A 83 -1.36 10.48 5.83
CA GLY A 83 -0.53 11.62 5.51
C GLY A 83 -1.29 12.73 4.77
N ASP A 84 -0.78 13.15 3.61
CA ASP A 84 -1.29 14.29 2.84
C ASP A 84 -2.78 14.24 2.48
N VAL A 85 -3.36 13.06 2.42
CA VAL A 85 -4.76 12.86 2.04
C VAL A 85 -5.75 13.06 3.19
N ILE A 86 -5.28 12.99 4.45
CA ILE A 86 -6.13 13.08 5.64
C ILE A 86 -6.67 14.50 5.84
N ALA A 87 -5.84 15.52 5.63
CA ALA A 87 -6.24 16.92 5.85
C ALA A 87 -7.10 17.51 4.72
N GLY A 88 -7.30 16.78 3.63
CA GLY A 88 -8.12 17.23 2.50
C GLY A 88 -7.53 18.39 1.70
N ASN A 89 -6.25 18.71 1.89
CA ASN A 89 -5.58 19.87 1.30
C ASN A 89 -4.91 19.56 -0.04
N THR A 90 -5.20 18.43 -0.67
CA THR A 90 -4.65 18.11 -1.98
C THR A 90 -5.68 18.36 -3.08
N TRP A 91 -5.23 18.89 -4.21
CA TRP A 91 -6.07 19.15 -5.40
C TRP A 91 -6.73 17.85 -5.98
N HIS A 92 -6.40 16.69 -5.43
CA HIS A 92 -7.03 15.40 -5.71
C HIS A 92 -8.07 14.98 -4.65
N GLU A 93 -8.76 15.94 -4.04
CA GLU A 93 -9.54 15.80 -2.81
C GLU A 93 -10.54 14.65 -2.76
N LYS A 94 -11.26 14.36 -3.83
CA LYS A 94 -12.33 13.37 -3.80
C LYS A 94 -11.84 11.92 -3.89
N GLN A 95 -10.76 11.68 -4.64
CA GLN A 95 -10.30 10.32 -4.97
C GLN A 95 -9.30 9.73 -3.98
N LYS A 96 -8.70 10.57 -3.13
CA LYS A 96 -7.63 10.15 -2.21
C LYS A 96 -8.00 10.25 -0.74
N ARG A 97 -9.20 10.72 -0.39
CA ARG A 97 -9.65 10.79 1.00
C ARG A 97 -9.59 9.42 1.68
N PRO A 98 -9.31 9.37 2.98
CA PRO A 98 -9.44 8.14 3.73
C PRO A 98 -10.86 7.59 3.60
N LEU A 99 -11.01 6.29 3.71
CA LEU A 99 -12.30 5.64 3.70
C LEU A 99 -13.07 6.02 4.97
N ASP A 100 -14.39 6.18 4.85
CA ASP A 100 -15.24 6.34 6.02
C ASP A 100 -15.26 5.05 6.85
N ILE A 101 -15.12 5.18 8.17
CA ILE A 101 -15.04 4.03 9.07
C ILE A 101 -16.37 3.26 9.13
N ASN A 102 -17.52 3.95 8.95
CA ASN A 102 -18.81 3.29 8.93
C ASN A 102 -18.99 2.48 7.64
N ASP A 103 -18.55 3.02 6.50
CA ASP A 103 -18.53 2.28 5.24
C ASP A 103 -17.64 1.02 5.37
N MET A 104 -16.48 1.15 6.00
CA MET A 104 -15.61 0.02 6.28
C MET A 104 -16.27 -1.03 7.18
N LYS A 105 -17.00 -0.59 8.24
CA LYS A 105 -17.75 -1.48 9.13
C LYS A 105 -18.84 -2.24 8.40
N ASP A 106 -19.55 -1.59 7.50
CA ASP A 106 -20.60 -2.24 6.71
C ASP A 106 -20.04 -3.29 5.77
N ILE A 107 -18.91 -2.99 5.13
CA ILE A 107 -18.21 -3.94 4.24
C ILE A 107 -17.66 -5.13 5.02
N LEU A 108 -17.04 -4.89 6.17
CA LEU A 108 -16.34 -5.92 6.97
C LEU A 108 -17.22 -6.58 8.03
N LYS A 109 -18.52 -6.26 8.10
CA LYS A 109 -19.43 -6.73 9.17
C LYS A 109 -19.46 -8.24 9.39
N ASN A 110 -19.24 -9.03 8.35
CA ASN A 110 -19.23 -10.50 8.40
C ASN A 110 -17.83 -11.09 8.41
N ASP A 111 -16.80 -10.25 8.43
CA ASP A 111 -15.41 -10.71 8.46
C ASP A 111 -14.96 -10.97 9.89
N MET A 112 -14.87 -12.24 10.25
CA MET A 112 -14.46 -12.72 11.58
C MET A 112 -12.95 -12.96 11.69
N ASN A 113 -12.18 -12.75 10.61
CA ASN A 113 -10.74 -12.95 10.65
C ASN A 113 -10.09 -11.91 11.58
N LYS A 114 -8.93 -12.26 12.15
CA LYS A 114 -8.05 -11.30 12.79
C LYS A 114 -7.65 -10.23 11.77
N LYS A 115 -7.53 -8.99 12.22
CA LYS A 115 -7.28 -7.86 11.34
C LYS A 115 -5.94 -7.22 11.61
N TYR A 116 -5.19 -7.01 10.54
CA TYR A 116 -3.98 -6.21 10.55
C TYR A 116 -4.18 -4.96 9.68
N VAL A 117 -3.60 -3.87 10.11
CA VAL A 117 -3.59 -2.61 9.38
C VAL A 117 -2.18 -2.35 8.89
N ILE A 118 -2.05 -2.03 7.61
CA ILE A 118 -0.80 -1.59 6.98
C ILE A 118 -0.96 -0.18 6.41
N GLY A 119 0.14 0.51 6.27
CA GLY A 119 0.21 1.84 5.70
C GLY A 119 0.91 2.82 6.62
N LYS A 120 1.68 3.70 6.00
CA LYS A 120 2.41 4.78 6.68
C LYS A 120 1.97 6.13 6.14
N GLN A 121 2.29 7.16 6.88
CA GLN A 121 2.12 8.53 6.43
C GLN A 121 2.99 8.79 5.20
N PHE A 122 2.37 9.32 4.16
CA PHE A 122 3.01 9.62 2.91
C PHE A 122 2.62 11.02 2.42
N TYR A 123 3.59 11.76 1.90
CA TYR A 123 3.42 13.13 1.43
C TYR A 123 3.95 13.26 0.01
N CYS A 124 3.05 13.45 -0.96
CA CYS A 124 3.42 13.60 -2.37
C CYS A 124 3.91 15.00 -2.69
N ASP A 125 3.20 16.01 -2.18
CA ASP A 125 3.50 17.43 -2.36
C ASP A 125 3.64 18.09 -1.00
N THR A 126 4.75 18.77 -0.80
CA THR A 126 5.12 19.35 0.49
C THR A 126 4.96 20.86 0.55
N SER A 127 4.59 21.49 -0.57
CA SER A 127 4.62 22.95 -0.70
C SER A 127 3.53 23.69 0.10
N SER A 128 2.43 23.01 0.44
CA SER A 128 1.28 23.60 1.15
C SER A 128 0.78 22.78 2.33
N ILE A 129 1.54 21.77 2.78
CA ILE A 129 1.09 20.81 3.77
C ILE A 129 1.48 21.26 5.18
N ASN A 130 0.50 21.33 6.08
CA ASN A 130 0.75 21.38 7.51
C ASN A 130 1.03 19.96 8.04
N TYR A 131 2.32 19.58 8.08
CA TYR A 131 2.74 18.26 8.55
C TYR A 131 2.23 17.89 9.93
N ASN A 132 2.23 18.83 10.87
CA ASN A 132 1.79 18.57 12.23
C ASN A 132 0.29 18.23 12.29
N GLU A 133 -0.52 18.97 11.56
CA GLU A 133 -1.95 18.71 11.45
C GLU A 133 -2.23 17.37 10.76
N CYS A 134 -1.61 17.12 9.60
CA CYS A 134 -1.74 15.86 8.87
C CYS A 134 -1.30 14.66 9.73
N ASN A 135 -0.23 14.83 10.52
CA ASN A 135 0.26 13.79 11.41
C ASN A 135 -0.75 13.48 12.52
N LEU A 136 -1.27 14.50 13.21
CA LEU A 136 -2.26 14.34 14.26
C LEU A 136 -3.54 13.68 13.74
N LEU A 137 -4.05 14.13 12.57
CA LEU A 137 -5.24 13.55 11.96
C LEU A 137 -5.00 12.12 11.50
N SER A 138 -3.82 11.80 10.96
CA SER A 138 -3.45 10.44 10.57
C SER A 138 -3.40 9.49 11.77
N ILE A 139 -2.80 9.92 12.88
CA ILE A 139 -2.75 9.13 14.12
C ILE A 139 -4.16 8.92 14.67
N LYS A 140 -4.98 9.97 14.68
CA LYS A 140 -6.37 9.88 15.16
C LYS A 140 -7.16 8.87 14.31
N TYR A 141 -7.13 9.01 12.99
CA TYR A 141 -7.83 8.11 12.08
C TYR A 141 -7.34 6.65 12.20
N LEU A 142 -6.03 6.44 12.27
CA LEU A 142 -5.45 5.11 12.49
C LEU A 142 -5.98 4.49 13.79
N ASN A 143 -5.93 5.23 14.90
CA ASN A 143 -6.41 4.75 16.20
C ASN A 143 -7.91 4.41 16.17
N GLU A 144 -8.73 5.24 15.51
CA GLU A 144 -10.15 4.97 15.33
C GLU A 144 -10.41 3.67 14.56
N VAL A 145 -9.62 3.40 13.51
CA VAL A 145 -9.69 2.14 12.74
C VAL A 145 -9.26 0.96 13.62
N LEU A 146 -8.12 1.06 14.31
CA LEU A 146 -7.63 -0.03 15.17
C LEU A 146 -8.66 -0.42 16.23
N VAL A 147 -9.26 0.57 16.90
CA VAL A 147 -10.29 0.32 17.91
C VAL A 147 -11.57 -0.25 17.28
N SER A 148 -12.02 0.33 16.16
CA SER A 148 -13.28 -0.08 15.52
C SER A 148 -13.27 -1.52 15.02
N PHE A 149 -12.11 -2.03 14.64
CA PHE A 149 -11.97 -3.37 14.05
C PHE A 149 -11.22 -4.35 14.96
N ASN A 150 -10.84 -3.95 16.17
CA ASN A 150 -9.95 -4.71 17.05
C ASN A 150 -8.72 -5.20 16.27
N ALA A 151 -8.08 -4.28 15.54
CA ALA A 151 -7.01 -4.57 14.61
C ALA A 151 -5.63 -4.20 15.19
N PHE A 152 -4.58 -4.78 14.61
CA PHE A 152 -3.19 -4.53 14.96
C PHE A 152 -2.48 -3.78 13.84
N HIS A 153 -1.80 -2.67 14.17
CA HIS A 153 -0.99 -1.97 13.19
C HIS A 153 0.36 -2.67 13.00
N LEU A 154 0.73 -2.90 11.75
CA LEU A 154 2.05 -3.40 11.38
C LEU A 154 2.94 -2.21 10.98
N GLU A 155 3.94 -1.93 11.80
CA GLU A 155 4.90 -0.85 11.56
C GLU A 155 6.10 -1.34 10.73
N ASN A 156 5.83 -1.78 9.51
CA ASN A 156 6.83 -2.37 8.63
C ASN A 156 7.40 -1.38 7.61
N THR A 157 8.35 -1.85 6.81
CA THR A 157 8.70 -1.20 5.54
C THR A 157 7.59 -1.43 4.51
N ALA A 158 7.52 -0.60 3.48
CA ALA A 158 6.50 -0.77 2.44
C ALA A 158 6.62 -2.09 1.67
N ASP A 159 7.83 -2.64 1.52
CA ASP A 159 8.04 -3.95 0.90
C ASP A 159 7.41 -5.07 1.73
N ILE A 160 7.57 -5.02 3.07
CA ILE A 160 6.95 -5.97 3.98
C ILE A 160 5.43 -5.78 4.02
N ASP A 161 4.94 -4.53 4.04
CA ASP A 161 3.50 -4.22 3.95
C ASP A 161 2.88 -4.78 2.67
N LEU A 162 3.56 -4.63 1.52
CA LEU A 162 3.14 -5.21 0.26
C LEU A 162 3.02 -6.74 0.38
N CYS A 163 4.02 -7.39 0.96
CA CYS A 163 4.00 -8.83 1.18
C CYS A 163 2.86 -9.25 2.11
N CYS A 164 2.64 -8.55 3.22
CA CYS A 164 1.51 -8.82 4.12
C CYS A 164 0.16 -8.71 3.38
N GLY A 165 -0.02 -7.65 2.58
CA GLY A 165 -1.21 -7.50 1.75
C GLY A 165 -1.40 -8.61 0.73
N VAL A 166 -0.32 -9.14 0.16
CA VAL A 166 -0.38 -10.28 -0.78
C VAL A 166 -0.65 -11.60 -0.07
N MET A 167 -0.04 -11.85 1.10
CA MET A 167 -0.15 -13.11 1.86
C MET A 167 -1.50 -13.29 2.55
N ALA A 168 -2.15 -12.22 2.95
CA ALA A 168 -3.37 -12.25 3.74
C ALA A 168 -4.46 -13.13 3.13
N LYS A 169 -5.30 -13.76 3.97
CA LYS A 169 -6.50 -14.47 3.52
C LYS A 169 -7.40 -13.54 2.72
N GLN A 170 -7.62 -12.33 3.24
CA GLN A 170 -8.37 -11.28 2.57
C GLN A 170 -7.58 -9.95 2.60
N PHE A 171 -7.71 -9.16 1.56
CA PHE A 171 -7.12 -7.84 1.50
C PHE A 171 -8.21 -6.81 1.28
N PHE A 172 -8.34 -5.88 2.23
CA PHE A 172 -9.22 -4.74 2.12
C PHE A 172 -8.47 -3.59 1.45
N GLN A 173 -8.89 -3.28 0.24
CA GLN A 173 -8.25 -2.26 -0.58
C GLN A 173 -8.45 -0.87 0.01
N GLY A 174 -7.35 -0.21 0.35
CA GLY A 174 -7.31 1.24 0.58
C GLY A 174 -7.27 2.01 -0.73
N ARG A 175 -6.86 3.27 -0.66
CA ARG A 175 -6.73 4.14 -1.84
C ARG A 175 -5.28 4.28 -2.28
N GLY A 176 -5.09 4.69 -3.53
CA GLY A 176 -3.78 4.97 -4.13
C GLY A 176 -3.14 3.77 -4.82
N TYR A 177 -2.09 4.05 -5.57
CA TYR A 177 -1.43 3.07 -6.44
C TYR A 177 -0.72 1.94 -5.69
N PHE A 178 -0.29 2.17 -4.45
CA PHE A 178 0.27 1.10 -3.63
C PHE A 178 -0.76 0.01 -3.35
N SER A 179 -1.96 0.40 -2.92
CA SER A 179 -3.05 -0.54 -2.69
C SER A 179 -3.52 -1.22 -3.99
N LYS A 180 -3.58 -0.45 -5.09
CA LYS A 180 -3.88 -0.98 -6.42
C LYS A 180 -2.86 -2.06 -6.83
N LEU A 181 -1.58 -1.87 -6.55
CA LEU A 181 -0.55 -2.85 -6.86
C LEU A 181 -0.78 -4.17 -6.12
N ILE A 182 -1.11 -4.10 -4.82
CA ILE A 182 -1.46 -5.31 -4.06
C ILE A 182 -2.64 -6.03 -4.71
N VAL A 183 -3.69 -5.29 -5.08
CA VAL A 183 -4.87 -5.84 -5.76
C VAL A 183 -4.51 -6.55 -7.06
N GLU A 184 -3.72 -5.92 -7.92
CA GLU A 184 -3.33 -6.50 -9.21
C GLU A 184 -2.48 -7.78 -9.04
N ILE A 185 -1.56 -7.78 -8.06
CA ILE A 185 -0.79 -8.99 -7.73
C ILE A 185 -1.74 -10.09 -7.23
N ARG A 186 -2.66 -9.77 -6.32
CA ARG A 186 -3.63 -10.73 -5.78
C ARG A 186 -4.56 -11.28 -6.87
N LYS A 187 -5.06 -10.44 -7.77
CA LYS A 187 -5.84 -10.87 -8.94
C LYS A 187 -5.06 -11.86 -9.81
N LYS A 188 -3.79 -11.55 -10.09
CA LYS A 188 -2.90 -12.44 -10.85
C LYS A 188 -2.69 -13.80 -10.16
N LEU A 189 -2.73 -13.83 -8.85
CA LEU A 189 -2.59 -15.05 -8.02
C LEU A 189 -3.94 -15.71 -7.69
N ASN A 190 -5.06 -15.20 -8.22
CA ASN A 190 -6.43 -15.66 -7.91
C ASN A 190 -6.76 -15.62 -6.41
N LEU A 191 -6.27 -14.60 -5.69
CA LEU A 191 -6.53 -14.39 -4.26
C LEU A 191 -7.67 -13.40 -4.02
N PRO A 192 -8.49 -13.58 -2.95
CA PRO A 192 -9.64 -12.72 -2.67
C PRO A 192 -9.22 -11.27 -2.37
N VAL A 193 -9.99 -10.31 -2.89
CA VAL A 193 -9.86 -8.87 -2.61
C VAL A 193 -11.20 -8.32 -2.20
N ILE A 194 -11.23 -7.50 -1.16
CA ILE A 194 -12.37 -6.67 -0.79
C ILE A 194 -12.13 -5.30 -1.40
N GLU A 195 -12.68 -5.08 -2.58
CA GLU A 195 -12.58 -3.79 -3.28
C GLU A 195 -13.56 -2.80 -2.65
N THR A 196 -13.07 -1.63 -2.26
CA THR A 196 -13.92 -0.53 -1.85
C THR A 196 -14.50 0.11 -3.09
N LEU A 197 -15.82 0.07 -3.22
CA LEU A 197 -16.57 0.63 -4.34
C LEU A 197 -16.32 2.14 -4.49
N THR A 198 -15.25 2.48 -5.14
CA THR A 198 -15.08 3.73 -5.84
C THR A 198 -14.28 3.42 -7.08
N THR A 199 -14.97 2.91 -8.07
CA THR A 199 -14.55 3.00 -9.47
C THR A 199 -14.14 4.44 -9.72
N ILE A 200 -12.84 4.63 -9.86
CA ILE A 200 -12.31 5.83 -10.49
C ILE A 200 -12.55 5.60 -11.98
N GLU A 201 -13.65 6.13 -12.48
CA GLU A 201 -13.78 6.41 -13.91
C GLU A 201 -12.83 7.53 -14.30
#